data_d50c2ffb72e0b2fbe13ffe9551ae7769
#
_entry.id   d50c2ffb72e0b2fbe13ffe9551ae7769
#
_cell.length_a   1.000
_cell.length_b   1.000
_cell.length_c   1.000
_cell.angle_alpha   90.00
_cell.angle_beta   90.00
_cell.angle_gamma   90.00
#
_symmetry.space_group_name_H-M   'P 1'
#
loop_
_entity.id
_entity.type
_entity.pdbx_description
1 polymer ?
#
loop_
_entity_poly.entity_id
_entity_poly.type
_entity_poly.pdbx_seq_one_letter_code
_entity_poly.pdbx_strand_id
1 'polypeptide(L)'
;MLEMRNFIGGEWTHGETTLANINPSDTSDIIGDFAQGSISQLNDAVQAARAAQPKWWTVGIQKRHDVLMAIGTEMMARAEEIGRLLSREEGKPLVEGKGEVYRAGQFFTYSAAEALRQMGEYAQSVRPGIEIDVRREPVGVVAIISPWNFPVATPAWKIAPALAYGNAVVWKPANLTPASALVMAQIIAKQDIPAGLFNVILGAGQTVGQHLASHKNIDAISFTGSVPVGRKIAGYAIQNMTKIQMEMGSKNPMIIMDDADLDSAITHSVNAAFGGTGQKCTAASRLIIHETIHDEFVEKLVSTVKALKVGHALDQKTQIGPVVSPEQLEQNLTYIKIGQAEHAELLCGGTTLELPTKGHFMAPAVFSSTKNNMRINQEEMFAPITSVIKVSAYEEALSCANDSEFGLTAAIMTKSLARANHFKSHMRAGCVMVNLPTAGTDYHVPFGGRGASSYGPREQGHLAQEFYTTVKTAYIGCGSPE
;
A
#
# COMPACT_ATOMS: atom_id res chain seq x y z
N MET A 1 -2.28 13.57 23.77
CA MET A 1 -3.71 13.55 23.40
C MET A 1 -3.79 13.24 21.91
N LEU A 2 -4.72 12.37 21.48
CA LEU A 2 -4.94 12.07 20.08
C LEU A 2 -5.50 13.31 19.37
N GLU A 3 -4.86 13.71 18.27
CA GLU A 3 -5.37 14.81 17.44
C GLU A 3 -6.49 14.30 16.54
N MET A 4 -7.55 15.09 16.39
CA MET A 4 -8.73 14.72 15.59
C MET A 4 -9.06 15.76 14.52
N ARG A 5 -8.18 16.75 14.34
CA ARG A 5 -8.34 17.90 13.42
C ARG A 5 -7.50 17.69 12.16
N ASN A 6 -7.80 18.47 11.13
CA ASN A 6 -6.94 18.60 9.95
C ASN A 6 -5.66 19.37 10.30
N PHE A 7 -4.56 19.14 9.57
CA PHE A 7 -3.32 19.90 9.71
C PHE A 7 -3.07 20.69 8.43
N ILE A 8 -3.22 22.00 8.47
CA ILE A 8 -3.18 22.87 7.28
C ILE A 8 -2.34 24.10 7.57
N GLY A 9 -1.37 24.40 6.71
CA GLY A 9 -0.55 25.61 6.83
C GLY A 9 0.32 25.68 8.08
N GLY A 10 0.54 24.56 8.78
CA GLY A 10 1.27 24.48 10.04
C GLY A 10 0.38 24.49 11.28
N GLU A 11 -0.94 24.52 11.14
CA GLU A 11 -1.89 24.60 12.23
C GLU A 11 -2.92 23.48 12.21
N TRP A 12 -3.39 23.06 13.40
CA TRP A 12 -4.48 22.12 13.55
C TRP A 12 -5.82 22.83 13.46
N THR A 13 -6.64 22.48 12.47
CA THR A 13 -7.90 23.14 12.14
C THR A 13 -9.08 22.19 12.24
N HIS A 14 -10.21 22.64 12.78
CA HIS A 14 -11.44 21.87 12.79
C HIS A 14 -12.00 21.72 11.37
N GLY A 15 -12.73 20.62 11.13
CA GLY A 15 -13.50 20.44 9.91
C GLY A 15 -14.87 21.11 9.99
N GLU A 16 -15.62 21.08 8.88
CA GLU A 16 -17.02 21.53 8.85
C GLU A 16 -17.94 20.55 9.61
N THR A 17 -17.60 19.28 9.59
CA THR A 17 -18.30 18.19 10.28
C THR A 17 -17.28 17.23 10.88
N THR A 18 -17.76 16.21 11.59
CA THR A 18 -16.96 15.11 12.10
C THR A 18 -17.51 13.76 11.63
N LEU A 19 -16.65 12.75 11.63
CA LEU A 19 -17.01 11.36 11.37
C LEU A 19 -16.46 10.47 12.49
N ALA A 20 -17.32 9.63 13.06
CA ALA A 20 -16.91 8.68 14.09
C ALA A 20 -15.97 7.61 13.51
N ASN A 21 -14.89 7.34 14.21
CA ASN A 21 -14.00 6.23 13.94
C ASN A 21 -14.30 5.10 14.94
N ILE A 22 -14.69 3.94 14.45
CA ILE A 22 -15.22 2.84 15.24
C ILE A 22 -14.29 1.64 15.13
N ASN A 23 -14.01 0.99 16.26
CA ASN A 23 -13.23 -0.25 16.32
C ASN A 23 -13.98 -1.40 15.64
N PRO A 24 -13.46 -2.01 14.55
CA PRO A 24 -14.13 -3.11 13.87
C PRO A 24 -14.17 -4.41 14.71
N SER A 25 -13.36 -4.52 15.77
CA SER A 25 -13.40 -5.64 16.71
C SER A 25 -14.50 -5.49 17.77
N ASP A 26 -14.95 -4.25 18.03
CA ASP A 26 -16.01 -3.93 18.99
C ASP A 26 -16.71 -2.63 18.56
N THR A 27 -17.85 -2.75 17.92
CA THR A 27 -18.60 -1.61 17.38
C THR A 27 -19.16 -0.67 18.43
N SER A 28 -19.08 -1.01 19.73
CA SER A 28 -19.39 -0.11 20.85
C SER A 28 -18.19 0.77 21.25
N ASP A 29 -16.99 0.45 20.78
CA ASP A 29 -15.76 1.18 21.07
C ASP A 29 -15.51 2.27 20.02
N ILE A 30 -15.89 3.51 20.36
CA ILE A 30 -15.65 4.70 19.54
C ILE A 30 -14.27 5.24 19.87
N ILE A 31 -13.38 5.29 18.86
CA ILE A 31 -12.00 5.80 19.01
C ILE A 31 -11.98 7.32 19.10
N GLY A 32 -12.83 7.97 18.34
CA GLY A 32 -13.00 9.43 18.36
C GLY A 32 -13.82 9.93 17.17
N ASP A 33 -14.13 11.24 17.19
CA ASP A 33 -14.84 11.95 16.15
C ASP A 33 -13.87 12.85 15.36
N PHE A 34 -13.54 12.44 14.14
CA PHE A 34 -12.51 13.04 13.33
C PHE A 34 -13.07 14.08 12.36
N ALA A 35 -12.38 15.21 12.24
CA ALA A 35 -12.73 16.29 11.35
C ALA A 35 -12.94 15.83 9.91
N GLN A 36 -13.91 16.41 9.23
CA GLN A 36 -14.09 16.29 7.79
C GLN A 36 -13.86 17.66 7.17
N GLY A 37 -12.84 17.75 6.33
CA GLY A 37 -12.44 19.00 5.69
C GLY A 37 -13.33 19.38 4.52
N SER A 38 -13.36 20.67 4.22
CA SER A 38 -14.06 21.26 3.08
C SER A 38 -13.15 21.45 1.86
N ILE A 39 -13.75 21.75 0.72
CA ILE A 39 -13.04 22.14 -0.50
C ILE A 39 -12.22 23.42 -0.27
N SER A 40 -12.75 24.39 0.51
CA SER A 40 -12.00 25.60 0.87
C SER A 40 -10.73 25.29 1.63
N GLN A 41 -10.82 24.46 2.67
CA GLN A 41 -9.66 24.01 3.44
C GLN A 41 -8.63 23.23 2.60
N LEU A 42 -9.11 22.46 1.62
CA LEU A 42 -8.22 21.80 0.68
C LEU A 42 -7.45 22.81 -0.18
N ASN A 43 -8.12 23.84 -0.68
CA ASN A 43 -7.47 24.91 -1.46
C ASN A 43 -6.42 25.64 -0.60
N ASP A 44 -6.73 25.92 0.66
CA ASP A 44 -5.79 26.53 1.61
C ASP A 44 -4.56 25.63 1.84
N ALA A 45 -4.76 24.31 1.99
CA ALA A 45 -3.67 23.35 2.13
C ALA A 45 -2.77 23.30 0.88
N VAL A 46 -3.35 23.30 -0.31
CA VAL A 46 -2.58 23.33 -1.57
C VAL A 46 -1.82 24.65 -1.73
N GLN A 47 -2.44 25.77 -1.40
CA GLN A 47 -1.79 27.08 -1.45
C GLN A 47 -0.62 27.17 -0.46
N ALA A 48 -0.81 26.70 0.78
CA ALA A 48 0.24 26.65 1.79
C ALA A 48 1.41 25.74 1.34
N ALA A 49 1.12 24.60 0.76
CA ALA A 49 2.12 23.69 0.22
C ALA A 49 2.95 24.36 -0.91
N ARG A 50 2.27 25.06 -1.81
CA ARG A 50 2.93 25.78 -2.92
C ARG A 50 3.87 26.87 -2.41
N ALA A 51 3.51 27.58 -1.36
CA ALA A 51 4.32 28.63 -0.75
C ALA A 51 5.50 28.09 0.08
N ALA A 52 5.36 26.91 0.68
CA ALA A 52 6.37 26.28 1.53
C ALA A 52 7.45 25.51 0.72
N GLN A 53 7.08 24.93 -0.41
CA GLN A 53 7.94 24.04 -1.19
C GLN A 53 9.30 24.66 -1.58
N PRO A 54 9.38 25.90 -2.14
CA PRO A 54 10.67 26.52 -2.48
C PRO A 54 11.58 26.72 -1.26
N LYS A 55 10.98 27.06 -0.11
CA LYS A 55 11.73 27.19 1.15
C LYS A 55 12.36 25.88 1.58
N TRP A 56 11.61 24.77 1.46
CA TRP A 56 12.11 23.42 1.78
C TRP A 56 13.20 22.95 0.82
N TRP A 57 13.08 23.27 -0.46
CA TRP A 57 14.14 22.96 -1.42
C TRP A 57 15.48 23.61 -1.06
N THR A 58 15.44 24.84 -0.54
CA THR A 58 16.64 25.64 -0.25
C THR A 58 17.27 25.41 1.13
N VAL A 59 16.62 24.65 2.06
CA VAL A 59 17.22 24.36 3.39
C VAL A 59 18.44 23.45 3.35
N GLY A 60 18.71 22.83 2.20
CA GLY A 60 19.82 21.91 2.00
C GLY A 60 19.51 20.44 2.37
N ILE A 61 20.32 19.54 1.82
CA ILE A 61 20.10 18.09 1.93
C ILE A 61 20.31 17.58 3.36
N GLN A 62 21.24 18.17 4.14
CA GLN A 62 21.48 17.76 5.52
C GLN A 62 20.23 17.99 6.39
N LYS A 63 19.60 19.15 6.29
CA LYS A 63 18.38 19.44 7.06
C LYS A 63 17.26 18.47 6.71
N ARG A 64 17.08 18.15 5.44
CA ARG A 64 16.08 17.17 5.00
C ARG A 64 16.36 15.78 5.58
N HIS A 65 17.64 15.34 5.53
CA HIS A 65 18.09 14.10 6.15
C HIS A 65 17.74 14.06 7.65
N ASP A 66 18.13 15.09 8.41
CA ASP A 66 17.99 15.10 9.88
C ASP A 66 16.54 15.08 10.31
N VAL A 67 15.67 15.83 9.62
CA VAL A 67 14.21 15.80 9.86
C VAL A 67 13.63 14.42 9.61
N LEU A 68 13.96 13.77 8.50
CA LEU A 68 13.44 12.44 8.17
C LEU A 68 13.97 11.37 9.12
N MET A 69 15.23 11.46 9.53
CA MET A 69 15.81 10.58 10.57
C MET A 69 15.10 10.72 11.90
N ALA A 70 14.77 11.94 12.33
CA ALA A 70 14.04 12.20 13.57
C ALA A 70 12.62 11.59 13.52
N ILE A 71 11.89 11.79 12.41
CA ILE A 71 10.57 11.19 12.19
C ILE A 71 10.63 9.66 12.27
N GLY A 72 11.55 9.05 11.50
CA GLY A 72 11.67 7.60 11.44
C GLY A 72 12.05 6.99 12.79
N THR A 73 12.96 7.63 13.52
CA THR A 73 13.39 7.21 14.86
C THR A 73 12.23 7.27 15.86
N GLU A 74 11.45 8.37 15.88
CA GLU A 74 10.28 8.49 16.78
C GLU A 74 9.21 7.44 16.42
N MET A 75 8.94 7.20 15.12
CA MET A 75 7.99 6.17 14.67
C MET A 75 8.39 4.78 15.17
N MET A 76 9.65 4.38 14.99
CA MET A 76 10.14 3.07 15.44
C MET A 76 10.11 2.97 16.95
N ALA A 77 10.49 4.00 17.69
CA ALA A 77 10.45 4.01 19.16
C ALA A 77 9.03 3.89 19.73
N ARG A 78 8.03 4.40 19.02
CA ARG A 78 6.62 4.36 19.43
C ARG A 78 5.81 3.25 18.72
N ALA A 79 6.48 2.27 18.09
CA ALA A 79 5.79 1.24 17.30
C ALA A 79 4.80 0.40 18.14
N GLU A 80 5.07 0.18 19.43
CA GLU A 80 4.15 -0.52 20.35
C GLU A 80 2.86 0.30 20.55
N GLU A 81 2.98 1.57 20.90
CA GLU A 81 1.85 2.48 21.17
C GLU A 81 0.99 2.71 19.93
N ILE A 82 1.65 3.10 18.83
CA ILE A 82 0.94 3.44 17.58
C ILE A 82 0.39 2.18 16.93
N GLY A 83 1.13 1.06 16.98
CA GLY A 83 0.67 -0.22 16.44
C GLY A 83 -0.56 -0.76 17.17
N ARG A 84 -0.66 -0.53 18.49
CA ARG A 84 -1.86 -0.85 19.26
C ARG A 84 -3.08 -0.01 18.82
N LEU A 85 -2.88 1.30 18.59
CA LEU A 85 -3.93 2.18 18.07
C LEU A 85 -4.36 1.73 16.66
N LEU A 86 -3.41 1.44 15.79
CA LEU A 86 -3.66 0.97 14.42
C LEU A 86 -4.47 -0.35 14.43
N SER A 87 -4.09 -1.32 15.26
CA SER A 87 -4.84 -2.58 15.39
C SER A 87 -6.26 -2.36 15.93
N ARG A 88 -6.44 -1.41 16.87
CA ARG A 88 -7.77 -1.03 17.37
C ARG A 88 -8.64 -0.41 16.27
N GLU A 89 -8.04 0.37 15.40
CA GLU A 89 -8.73 1.16 14.38
C GLU A 89 -9.03 0.35 13.11
N GLU A 90 -8.08 -0.44 12.62
CA GLU A 90 -8.18 -1.15 11.34
C GLU A 90 -8.57 -2.61 11.51
N GLY A 91 -8.22 -3.22 12.63
CA GLY A 91 -8.62 -4.58 12.94
C GLY A 91 -7.53 -5.64 12.71
N LYS A 92 -6.38 -5.33 12.13
CA LYS A 92 -5.29 -6.31 12.00
C LYS A 92 -4.74 -6.73 13.36
N PRO A 93 -4.23 -7.99 13.51
CA PRO A 93 -3.64 -8.46 14.74
C PRO A 93 -2.53 -7.56 15.25
N LEU A 94 -2.38 -7.47 16.59
CA LEU A 94 -1.44 -6.54 17.25
C LEU A 94 0.00 -6.66 16.76
N VAL A 95 0.48 -7.87 16.47
CA VAL A 95 1.83 -8.08 15.93
C VAL A 95 2.02 -7.45 14.54
N GLU A 96 0.99 -7.50 13.70
CA GLU A 96 1.02 -6.89 12.36
C GLU A 96 0.96 -5.36 12.46
N GLY A 97 0.09 -4.80 13.35
CA GLY A 97 0.02 -3.36 13.57
C GLY A 97 1.33 -2.76 14.05
N LYS A 98 2.00 -3.41 15.01
CA LYS A 98 3.34 -3.01 15.49
C LYS A 98 4.39 -3.09 14.38
N GLY A 99 4.39 -4.18 13.62
CA GLY A 99 5.29 -4.39 12.49
C GLY A 99 5.13 -3.33 11.41
N GLU A 100 3.89 -2.91 11.12
CA GLU A 100 3.60 -1.86 10.16
C GLU A 100 4.20 -0.51 10.57
N VAL A 101 3.99 -0.09 11.82
CA VAL A 101 4.52 1.19 12.32
C VAL A 101 6.05 1.19 12.34
N TYR A 102 6.67 0.10 12.76
CA TYR A 102 8.12 -0.05 12.72
C TYR A 102 8.65 0.08 11.28
N ARG A 103 7.99 -0.58 10.33
CA ARG A 103 8.29 -0.49 8.89
C ARG A 103 8.12 0.94 8.35
N ALA A 104 7.10 1.66 8.80
CA ALA A 104 6.90 3.06 8.43
C ALA A 104 8.11 3.93 8.86
N GLY A 105 8.64 3.73 10.06
CA GLY A 105 9.86 4.39 10.52
C GLY A 105 11.07 4.07 9.63
N GLN A 106 11.21 2.81 9.17
CA GLN A 106 12.27 2.41 8.26
C GLN A 106 12.19 3.11 6.88
N PHE A 107 10.99 3.39 6.36
CA PHE A 107 10.84 4.18 5.13
C PHE A 107 11.38 5.60 5.29
N PHE A 108 11.12 6.24 6.42
CA PHE A 108 11.65 7.58 6.71
C PHE A 108 13.18 7.57 6.82
N THR A 109 13.77 6.64 7.59
CA THR A 109 15.23 6.56 7.75
C THR A 109 15.95 6.20 6.45
N TYR A 110 15.36 5.33 5.63
CA TYR A 110 15.89 5.01 4.31
C TYR A 110 15.87 6.24 3.39
N SER A 111 14.73 6.94 3.32
CA SER A 111 14.58 8.14 2.49
C SER A 111 15.50 9.29 2.95
N ALA A 112 15.77 9.39 4.24
CA ALA A 112 16.76 10.32 4.78
C ALA A 112 18.13 10.08 4.16
N ALA A 113 18.57 8.82 4.11
CA ALA A 113 19.86 8.47 3.48
C ALA A 113 19.85 8.71 1.96
N GLU A 114 18.72 8.49 1.29
CA GLU A 114 18.59 8.76 -0.15
C GLU A 114 18.67 10.27 -0.47
N ALA A 115 18.23 11.16 0.43
CA ALA A 115 18.39 12.59 0.26
C ALA A 115 19.88 13.01 0.08
N LEU A 116 20.79 12.30 0.78
CA LEU A 116 22.24 12.57 0.67
C LEU A 116 22.88 11.91 -0.55
N ARG A 117 22.24 10.92 -1.17
CA ARG A 117 22.75 10.18 -2.33
C ARG A 117 22.29 10.75 -3.67
N GLN A 118 21.49 11.80 -3.67
CA GLN A 118 20.99 12.41 -4.90
C GLN A 118 22.14 13.09 -5.66
N MET A 119 22.58 12.47 -6.74
CA MET A 119 23.62 12.98 -7.63
C MET A 119 23.04 13.40 -8.97
N GLY A 120 23.75 14.28 -9.69
CA GLY A 120 23.52 14.61 -11.08
C GLY A 120 24.52 13.92 -12.00
N GLU A 121 24.39 14.18 -13.29
CA GLU A 121 25.29 13.69 -14.33
C GLU A 121 25.96 14.89 -15.04
N TYR A 122 27.22 14.72 -15.43
CA TYR A 122 27.94 15.64 -16.29
C TYR A 122 28.15 14.98 -17.64
N ALA A 123 27.93 15.71 -18.71
CA ALA A 123 28.15 15.23 -20.07
C ALA A 123 28.92 16.27 -20.89
N GLN A 124 29.77 15.79 -21.78
CA GLN A 124 30.37 16.67 -22.78
C GLN A 124 29.40 16.97 -23.88
N SER A 125 29.35 18.22 -24.35
CA SER A 125 28.57 18.59 -25.51
C SER A 125 29.27 18.13 -26.80
N VAL A 126 28.46 17.80 -27.80
CA VAL A 126 28.95 17.62 -29.19
C VAL A 126 29.45 18.93 -29.82
N ARG A 127 29.21 20.06 -29.18
CA ARG A 127 29.66 21.40 -29.59
C ARG A 127 30.82 21.82 -28.70
N PRO A 128 31.97 22.27 -29.30
CA PRO A 128 33.10 22.75 -28.53
C PRO A 128 32.77 23.95 -27.63
N GLY A 129 33.36 24.00 -26.43
CA GLY A 129 33.21 25.10 -25.48
C GLY A 129 31.88 25.13 -24.73
N ILE A 130 31.13 24.00 -24.74
CA ILE A 130 29.88 23.87 -24.01
C ILE A 130 29.98 22.68 -23.03
N GLU A 131 29.60 22.91 -21.80
CA GLU A 131 29.40 21.89 -20.77
C GLU A 131 27.91 21.59 -20.60
N ILE A 132 27.58 20.38 -20.14
CA ILE A 132 26.20 19.95 -19.90
C ILE A 132 26.10 19.37 -18.50
N ASP A 133 25.24 19.99 -17.68
CA ASP A 133 24.81 19.43 -16.40
C ASP A 133 23.40 18.85 -16.54
N VAL A 134 23.24 17.60 -16.08
CA VAL A 134 21.93 16.95 -15.94
C VAL A 134 21.66 16.76 -14.46
N ARG A 135 20.60 17.39 -13.95
CA ARG A 135 20.24 17.34 -12.53
C ARG A 135 18.79 17.04 -12.31
N ARG A 136 18.47 16.55 -11.13
CA ARG A 136 17.10 16.30 -10.68
C ARG A 136 16.63 17.42 -9.75
N GLU A 137 15.43 17.92 -10.01
CA GLU A 137 14.76 18.93 -9.18
C GLU A 137 13.45 18.35 -8.65
N PRO A 138 12.90 18.85 -7.51
CA PRO A 138 11.60 18.41 -7.01
C PRO A 138 10.50 18.63 -8.05
N VAL A 139 9.52 17.75 -8.08
CA VAL A 139 8.36 17.92 -8.95
C VAL A 139 7.48 19.08 -8.49
N GLY A 140 7.44 19.37 -7.17
CA GLY A 140 6.67 20.49 -6.60
C GLY A 140 5.74 20.09 -5.45
N VAL A 141 4.44 20.25 -5.64
CA VAL A 141 3.41 19.85 -4.65
C VAL A 141 2.88 18.46 -5.00
N VAL A 142 3.01 17.53 -4.08
CA VAL A 142 2.59 16.14 -4.23
C VAL A 142 1.31 15.90 -3.45
N ALA A 143 0.25 15.51 -4.13
CA ALA A 143 -0.95 14.95 -3.52
C ALA A 143 -0.73 13.47 -3.20
N ILE A 144 -1.03 13.06 -1.98
CA ILE A 144 -0.98 11.67 -1.54
C ILE A 144 -2.38 11.25 -1.13
N ILE A 145 -2.89 10.17 -1.74
CA ILE A 145 -4.17 9.55 -1.38
C ILE A 145 -3.87 8.11 -1.00
N SER A 146 -4.03 7.78 0.28
CA SER A 146 -3.65 6.50 0.85
C SER A 146 -4.84 5.67 1.30
N PRO A 147 -4.71 4.31 1.30
CA PRO A 147 -5.76 3.40 1.68
C PRO A 147 -5.84 3.23 3.20
N TRP A 148 -6.82 2.43 3.63
CA TRP A 148 -7.08 2.13 5.03
C TRP A 148 -6.33 0.88 5.54
N ASN A 149 -5.94 -0.04 4.66
CA ASN A 149 -5.39 -1.35 5.05
C ASN A 149 -3.92 -1.31 5.54
N PHE A 150 -3.16 -0.31 5.12
CA PHE A 150 -1.84 0.04 5.66
C PHE A 150 -1.79 1.55 5.90
N PRO A 151 -2.54 2.05 6.90
CA PRO A 151 -2.77 3.49 7.08
C PRO A 151 -1.54 4.28 7.51
N VAL A 152 -0.48 3.60 7.94
CA VAL A 152 0.78 4.20 8.38
C VAL A 152 1.93 3.90 7.42
N ALA A 153 2.11 2.63 7.00
CA ALA A 153 3.21 2.27 6.11
C ALA A 153 3.04 2.80 4.70
N THR A 154 1.83 2.67 4.11
CA THR A 154 1.58 3.15 2.74
C THR A 154 1.81 4.66 2.59
N PRO A 155 1.25 5.54 3.42
CA PRO A 155 1.60 6.95 3.32
C PRO A 155 3.05 7.24 3.69
N ALA A 156 3.68 6.50 4.61
CA ALA A 156 5.09 6.71 4.96
C ALA A 156 6.02 6.53 3.75
N TRP A 157 5.84 5.48 2.94
CA TRP A 157 6.68 5.27 1.77
C TRP A 157 6.43 6.26 0.61
N LYS A 158 5.39 7.09 0.73
CA LYS A 158 5.07 8.18 -0.20
C LYS A 158 5.54 9.54 0.35
N ILE A 159 5.25 9.84 1.61
CA ILE A 159 5.60 11.10 2.27
C ILE A 159 7.12 11.22 2.43
N ALA A 160 7.79 10.15 2.88
CA ALA A 160 9.22 10.19 3.14
C ALA A 160 10.05 10.55 1.91
N PRO A 161 9.92 9.88 0.74
CA PRO A 161 10.65 10.29 -0.46
C PRO A 161 10.16 11.64 -1.01
N ALA A 162 8.87 12.00 -0.91
CA ALA A 162 8.40 13.32 -1.32
C ALA A 162 9.19 14.42 -0.60
N LEU A 163 9.30 14.34 0.73
CA LEU A 163 10.04 15.31 1.54
C LEU A 163 11.57 15.22 1.31
N ALA A 164 12.12 14.00 1.15
CA ALA A 164 13.55 13.78 0.89
C ALA A 164 14.00 14.50 -0.37
N TYR A 165 13.20 14.43 -1.44
CA TYR A 165 13.51 15.07 -2.72
C TYR A 165 13.06 16.54 -2.83
N GLY A 166 12.61 17.15 -1.72
CA GLY A 166 12.34 18.58 -1.63
C GLY A 166 10.93 19.01 -2.05
N ASN A 167 9.97 18.11 -2.12
CA ASN A 167 8.58 18.41 -2.43
C ASN A 167 7.80 18.82 -1.18
N ALA A 168 6.66 19.49 -1.39
CA ALA A 168 5.61 19.68 -0.39
C ALA A 168 4.53 18.62 -0.56
N VAL A 169 3.79 18.34 0.53
CA VAL A 169 2.81 17.26 0.61
C VAL A 169 1.44 17.78 1.02
N VAL A 170 0.40 17.35 0.28
CA VAL A 170 -1.00 17.41 0.71
C VAL A 170 -1.53 15.99 0.78
N TRP A 171 -1.74 15.48 1.98
CA TRP A 171 -2.13 14.10 2.23
C TRP A 171 -3.59 13.97 2.61
N LYS A 172 -4.29 13.10 1.90
CA LYS A 172 -5.64 12.63 2.23
C LYS A 172 -5.59 11.15 2.66
N PRO A 173 -5.59 10.85 3.96
CA PRO A 173 -5.72 9.48 4.46
C PRO A 173 -7.14 8.94 4.24
N ALA A 174 -7.31 7.63 4.43
CA ALA A 174 -8.62 6.99 4.39
C ALA A 174 -9.46 7.39 5.62
N ASN A 175 -10.76 7.56 5.43
CA ASN A 175 -11.69 7.91 6.52
C ASN A 175 -11.90 6.77 7.53
N LEU A 176 -11.62 5.52 7.15
CA LEU A 176 -11.73 4.36 8.04
C LEU A 176 -10.60 4.28 9.08
N THR A 177 -9.47 4.95 8.84
CA THR A 177 -8.27 4.85 9.68
C THR A 177 -7.61 6.22 9.89
N PRO A 178 -8.34 7.23 10.39
CA PRO A 178 -7.79 8.56 10.60
C PRO A 178 -6.88 8.67 11.84
N ALA A 179 -7.09 7.87 12.87
CA ALA A 179 -6.41 8.02 14.16
C ALA A 179 -4.90 7.72 14.04
N SER A 180 -4.53 6.56 13.49
CA SER A 180 -3.12 6.19 13.27
C SER A 180 -2.43 7.14 12.27
N ALA A 181 -3.15 7.57 11.24
CA ALA A 181 -2.67 8.56 10.29
C ALA A 181 -2.32 9.91 10.97
N LEU A 182 -3.21 10.41 11.82
CA LEU A 182 -2.97 11.68 12.52
C LEU A 182 -1.89 11.59 13.59
N VAL A 183 -1.62 10.43 14.19
CA VAL A 183 -0.44 10.25 15.06
C VAL A 183 0.86 10.41 14.25
N MET A 184 0.95 9.84 13.05
CA MET A 184 2.09 10.10 12.17
C MET A 184 2.17 11.57 11.77
N ALA A 185 1.04 12.20 11.47
CA ALA A 185 0.99 13.65 11.19
C ALA A 185 1.49 14.50 12.38
N GLN A 186 1.15 14.14 13.62
CA GLN A 186 1.66 14.80 14.81
C GLN A 186 3.18 14.69 14.95
N ILE A 187 3.76 13.53 14.60
CA ILE A 187 5.22 13.32 14.62
C ILE A 187 5.89 14.22 13.57
N ILE A 188 5.32 14.32 12.37
CA ILE A 188 5.85 15.19 11.30
C ILE A 188 5.69 16.67 11.67
N ALA A 189 4.52 17.06 12.20
CA ALA A 189 4.20 18.44 12.56
C ALA A 189 5.08 19.03 13.67
N LYS A 190 5.70 18.18 14.52
CA LYS A 190 6.65 18.60 15.56
C LYS A 190 8.03 18.98 15.01
N GLN A 191 8.34 18.59 13.78
CA GLN A 191 9.65 18.85 13.21
C GLN A 191 9.81 20.30 12.81
N ASP A 192 11.05 20.78 12.80
CA ASP A 192 11.40 22.10 12.32
C ASP A 192 11.36 22.14 10.78
N ILE A 193 10.16 22.30 10.23
CA ILE A 193 9.85 22.36 8.80
C ILE A 193 9.05 23.63 8.48
N PRO A 194 9.13 24.17 7.25
CA PRO A 194 8.31 25.33 6.88
C PRO A 194 6.82 25.08 7.05
N ALA A 195 6.11 26.03 7.65
CA ALA A 195 4.65 25.98 7.76
C ALA A 195 4.01 25.76 6.37
N GLY A 196 3.12 24.78 6.26
CA GLY A 196 2.48 24.39 5.01
C GLY A 196 3.28 23.38 4.16
N LEU A 197 4.50 23.01 4.52
CA LEU A 197 5.24 21.98 3.80
C LEU A 197 4.52 20.62 3.78
N PHE A 198 3.92 20.27 4.89
CA PHE A 198 3.14 19.06 5.09
C PHE A 198 1.74 19.43 5.56
N ASN A 199 0.74 18.91 4.87
CA ASN A 199 -0.67 19.17 5.16
C ASN A 199 -1.43 17.85 5.16
N VAL A 200 -2.39 17.71 6.08
CA VAL A 200 -3.30 16.56 6.14
C VAL A 200 -4.72 17.06 6.14
N ILE A 201 -5.53 16.53 5.23
CA ILE A 201 -6.95 16.81 5.16
C ILE A 201 -7.76 15.53 5.12
N LEU A 202 -8.58 15.31 6.14
CA LEU A 202 -9.56 14.24 6.21
C LEU A 202 -10.79 14.62 5.39
N GLY A 203 -11.46 13.66 4.80
CA GLY A 203 -12.67 13.93 4.03
C GLY A 203 -13.03 12.79 3.07
N ALA A 204 -14.27 12.84 2.59
CA ALA A 204 -14.77 11.82 1.68
C ALA A 204 -14.02 11.80 0.34
N GLY A 205 -13.84 10.59 -0.22
CA GLY A 205 -13.15 10.42 -1.50
C GLY A 205 -13.84 11.12 -2.67
N GLN A 206 -15.18 11.16 -2.65
CA GLN A 206 -16.00 11.78 -3.72
C GLN A 206 -15.97 13.31 -3.72
N THR A 207 -15.62 13.93 -2.59
CA THR A 207 -15.50 15.37 -2.45
C THR A 207 -14.04 15.80 -2.36
N VAL A 208 -13.42 15.69 -1.19
CA VAL A 208 -12.03 16.12 -0.94
C VAL A 208 -11.05 15.36 -1.84
N GLY A 209 -11.19 14.02 -1.97
CA GLY A 209 -10.30 13.20 -2.79
C GLY A 209 -10.36 13.53 -4.28
N GLN A 210 -11.57 13.68 -4.82
CA GLN A 210 -11.77 14.05 -6.23
C GLN A 210 -11.23 15.46 -6.50
N HIS A 211 -11.54 16.42 -5.63
CA HIS A 211 -11.07 17.80 -5.79
C HIS A 211 -9.55 17.90 -5.70
N LEU A 212 -8.92 17.16 -4.77
CA LEU A 212 -7.45 17.06 -4.68
C LEU A 212 -6.85 16.50 -5.98
N ALA A 213 -7.45 15.43 -6.53
CA ALA A 213 -6.96 14.78 -7.76
C ALA A 213 -7.14 15.64 -9.02
N SER A 214 -8.09 16.56 -9.04
CA SER A 214 -8.36 17.47 -10.17
C SER A 214 -7.76 18.88 -9.98
N HIS A 215 -7.05 19.12 -8.86
CA HIS A 215 -6.61 20.47 -8.51
C HIS A 215 -5.41 20.91 -9.38
N LYS A 216 -5.56 22.04 -10.09
CA LYS A 216 -4.58 22.55 -11.06
C LYS A 216 -3.18 22.91 -10.50
N ASN A 217 -3.09 23.14 -9.19
CA ASN A 217 -1.84 23.46 -8.50
C ASN A 217 -1.19 22.22 -7.83
N ILE A 218 -1.56 21.01 -8.22
CA ILE A 218 -0.92 19.75 -7.86
C ILE A 218 -0.05 19.31 -9.02
N ASP A 219 1.25 19.06 -8.76
CA ASP A 219 2.23 18.67 -9.78
C ASP A 219 2.34 17.16 -9.93
N ALA A 220 2.08 16.41 -8.84
CA ALA A 220 2.10 14.94 -8.86
C ALA A 220 1.07 14.34 -7.90
N ILE A 221 0.52 13.18 -8.25
CA ILE A 221 -0.42 12.41 -7.43
C ILE A 221 0.12 11.01 -7.21
N SER A 222 0.39 10.63 -5.95
CA SER A 222 0.67 9.26 -5.55
C SER A 222 -0.57 8.68 -4.88
N PHE A 223 -1.14 7.67 -5.53
CA PHE A 223 -2.39 7.02 -5.12
C PHE A 223 -2.15 5.55 -4.80
N THR A 224 -2.78 5.07 -3.72
CA THR A 224 -2.97 3.64 -3.47
C THR A 224 -4.42 3.37 -3.10
N GLY A 225 -5.06 2.43 -3.79
CA GLY A 225 -6.46 2.08 -3.59
C GLY A 225 -7.01 1.14 -4.66
N SER A 226 -8.32 1.16 -4.91
CA SER A 226 -8.95 0.28 -5.90
C SER A 226 -8.72 0.73 -7.34
N VAL A 227 -8.69 -0.22 -8.28
CA VAL A 227 -8.54 0.06 -9.74
C VAL A 227 -9.60 1.02 -10.28
N PRO A 228 -10.90 0.89 -9.95
CA PRO A 228 -11.90 1.84 -10.44
C PRO A 228 -11.65 3.28 -9.98
N VAL A 229 -11.16 3.49 -8.76
CA VAL A 229 -10.80 4.82 -8.24
C VAL A 229 -9.54 5.34 -8.91
N GLY A 230 -8.51 4.50 -9.07
CA GLY A 230 -7.28 4.88 -9.76
C GLY A 230 -7.52 5.34 -11.20
N ARG A 231 -8.36 4.60 -11.96
CA ARG A 231 -8.75 5.01 -13.33
C ARG A 231 -9.43 6.39 -13.36
N LYS A 232 -10.28 6.72 -12.37
CA LYS A 232 -10.89 8.06 -12.25
C LYS A 232 -9.84 9.14 -11.96
N ILE A 233 -8.92 8.87 -11.02
CA ILE A 233 -7.84 9.80 -10.68
C ILE A 233 -6.94 10.04 -11.90
N ALA A 234 -6.59 9.00 -12.67
CA ALA A 234 -5.83 9.15 -13.91
C ALA A 234 -6.55 10.08 -14.92
N GLY A 235 -7.87 9.94 -15.03
CA GLY A 235 -8.70 10.80 -15.88
C GLY A 235 -8.70 12.27 -15.45
N TYR A 236 -8.63 12.55 -14.14
CA TYR A 236 -8.49 13.92 -13.64
C TYR A 236 -7.08 14.47 -13.84
N ALA A 237 -6.07 13.67 -13.56
CA ALA A 237 -4.66 14.08 -13.65
C ALA A 237 -4.25 14.49 -15.06
N ILE A 238 -4.69 13.76 -16.09
CA ILE A 238 -4.32 14.06 -17.48
C ILE A 238 -4.85 15.42 -17.94
N GLN A 239 -5.95 15.91 -17.39
CA GLN A 239 -6.51 17.23 -17.75
C GLN A 239 -5.57 18.38 -17.35
N ASN A 240 -4.75 18.19 -16.32
CA ASN A 240 -3.79 19.16 -15.84
C ASN A 240 -2.33 18.77 -16.12
N MET A 241 -2.10 17.69 -16.89
CA MET A 241 -0.77 17.11 -17.14
C MET A 241 -0.01 16.77 -15.84
N THR A 242 -0.76 16.44 -14.77
CA THR A 242 -0.23 16.07 -13.46
C THR A 242 0.42 14.69 -13.54
N LYS A 243 1.65 14.57 -13.02
CA LYS A 243 2.37 13.29 -12.93
C LYS A 243 1.65 12.33 -11.99
N ILE A 244 1.55 11.05 -12.37
CA ILE A 244 0.84 10.05 -11.53
C ILE A 244 1.70 8.82 -11.24
N GLN A 245 1.52 8.29 -10.04
CA GLN A 245 2.01 7.00 -9.58
C GLN A 245 0.87 6.31 -8.85
N MET A 246 0.53 5.10 -9.28
CA MET A 246 -0.64 4.39 -8.80
C MET A 246 -0.29 2.96 -8.44
N GLU A 247 -0.65 2.57 -7.22
CA GLU A 247 -0.64 1.20 -6.75
C GLU A 247 -2.08 0.80 -6.42
N MET A 248 -2.53 -0.30 -7.02
CA MET A 248 -3.94 -0.69 -6.98
C MET A 248 -4.10 -2.16 -6.60
N GLY A 249 -5.30 -2.66 -6.76
CA GLY A 249 -5.67 -4.02 -6.42
C GLY A 249 -4.94 -5.09 -7.23
N SER A 250 -5.09 -6.34 -6.79
CA SER A 250 -4.48 -7.48 -7.45
C SER A 250 -5.28 -8.78 -7.29
N LYS A 251 -4.87 -9.80 -8.06
CA LYS A 251 -5.36 -11.17 -7.97
C LYS A 251 -4.18 -12.13 -7.92
N ASN A 252 -3.39 -12.03 -6.86
CA ASN A 252 -2.08 -12.67 -6.79
C ASN A 252 -2.18 -14.20 -6.80
N PRO A 253 -1.43 -14.87 -7.67
CA PRO A 253 -1.33 -16.32 -7.68
C PRO A 253 -0.17 -16.81 -6.80
N MET A 254 -0.34 -17.99 -6.22
CA MET A 254 0.72 -18.78 -5.63
C MET A 254 0.68 -20.19 -6.23
N ILE A 255 1.73 -20.57 -6.94
CA ILE A 255 1.87 -21.88 -7.57
C ILE A 255 2.52 -22.84 -6.58
N ILE A 256 1.97 -24.03 -6.43
CA ILE A 256 2.53 -25.10 -5.61
C ILE A 256 2.79 -26.32 -6.51
N MET A 257 4.07 -26.62 -6.75
CA MET A 257 4.48 -27.70 -7.64
C MET A 257 4.61 -29.04 -6.90
N ASP A 258 4.62 -30.11 -7.66
CA ASP A 258 4.76 -31.51 -7.22
C ASP A 258 5.99 -31.78 -6.34
N ASP A 259 7.07 -31.02 -6.54
CA ASP A 259 8.33 -31.11 -5.80
C ASP A 259 8.42 -30.13 -4.61
N ALA A 260 7.36 -29.40 -4.29
CA ALA A 260 7.35 -28.44 -3.18
C ALA A 260 7.52 -29.13 -1.82
N ASP A 261 8.11 -28.40 -0.87
CA ASP A 261 7.99 -28.76 0.54
C ASP A 261 6.57 -28.42 1.03
N LEU A 262 5.78 -29.45 1.30
CA LEU A 262 4.35 -29.30 1.53
C LEU A 262 4.02 -28.50 2.79
N ASP A 263 4.75 -28.72 3.89
CA ASP A 263 4.49 -28.04 5.17
C ASP A 263 4.87 -26.56 5.08
N SER A 264 5.99 -26.26 4.40
CA SER A 264 6.37 -24.88 4.07
C SER A 264 5.35 -24.22 3.15
N ALA A 265 4.87 -24.95 2.11
CA ALA A 265 3.87 -24.44 1.18
C ALA A 265 2.55 -24.10 1.87
N ILE A 266 2.05 -24.95 2.79
CA ILE A 266 0.86 -24.66 3.61
C ILE A 266 1.07 -23.41 4.45
N THR A 267 2.20 -23.33 5.19
CA THR A 267 2.50 -22.18 6.05
C THR A 267 2.51 -20.88 5.25
N HIS A 268 3.19 -20.86 4.11
CA HIS A 268 3.26 -19.67 3.24
C HIS A 268 1.92 -19.34 2.58
N SER A 269 1.14 -20.35 2.17
CA SER A 269 -0.19 -20.14 1.60
C SER A 269 -1.16 -19.52 2.61
N VAL A 270 -1.17 -20.01 3.85
CA VAL A 270 -2.01 -19.46 4.93
C VAL A 270 -1.61 -18.01 5.25
N ASN A 271 -0.31 -17.74 5.42
CA ASN A 271 0.18 -16.38 5.68
C ASN A 271 -0.12 -15.43 4.51
N ALA A 272 0.04 -15.89 3.28
CA ALA A 272 -0.22 -15.09 2.09
C ALA A 272 -1.71 -14.78 1.92
N ALA A 273 -2.59 -15.78 2.11
CA ALA A 273 -4.01 -15.63 1.85
C ALA A 273 -4.77 -14.93 2.99
N PHE A 274 -4.41 -15.19 4.25
CA PHE A 274 -5.25 -14.81 5.40
C PHE A 274 -4.60 -13.80 6.34
N GLY A 275 -3.28 -13.60 6.33
CA GLY A 275 -2.62 -12.54 7.10
C GLY A 275 -3.23 -11.18 6.79
N GLY A 276 -3.44 -10.33 7.82
CA GLY A 276 -4.19 -9.07 7.70
C GLY A 276 -5.63 -9.27 7.25
N THR A 277 -6.25 -10.40 7.60
CA THR A 277 -7.62 -10.76 7.23
C THR A 277 -7.82 -10.81 5.69
N GLY A 278 -6.74 -11.10 4.93
CA GLY A 278 -6.75 -11.07 3.47
C GLY A 278 -6.90 -9.67 2.85
N GLN A 279 -6.94 -8.62 3.66
CA GLN A 279 -7.14 -7.23 3.27
C GLN A 279 -5.82 -6.57 2.83
N LYS A 280 -5.06 -7.27 1.98
CA LYS A 280 -3.78 -6.83 1.44
C LYS A 280 -3.77 -6.89 -0.09
N CYS A 281 -3.21 -5.88 -0.73
CA CYS A 281 -3.00 -5.90 -2.18
C CYS A 281 -2.10 -7.07 -2.63
N THR A 282 -1.25 -7.57 -1.72
CA THR A 282 -0.34 -8.71 -1.94
C THR A 282 -0.90 -10.06 -1.48
N ALA A 283 -2.17 -10.15 -1.02
CA ALA A 283 -2.77 -11.40 -0.58
C ALA A 283 -2.88 -12.43 -1.72
N ALA A 284 -2.52 -13.69 -1.45
CA ALA A 284 -2.68 -14.79 -2.41
C ALA A 284 -4.12 -15.28 -2.40
N SER A 285 -4.89 -14.89 -3.39
CA SER A 285 -6.29 -15.29 -3.53
C SER A 285 -6.52 -16.41 -4.53
N ARG A 286 -5.46 -16.85 -5.27
CA ARG A 286 -5.45 -18.02 -6.16
C ARG A 286 -4.28 -18.94 -5.79
N LEU A 287 -4.58 -20.13 -5.28
CA LEU A 287 -3.60 -21.19 -5.03
C LEU A 287 -3.68 -22.20 -6.18
N ILE A 288 -2.65 -22.23 -7.01
CA ILE A 288 -2.58 -23.06 -8.23
C ILE A 288 -1.71 -24.26 -7.92
N ILE A 289 -2.32 -25.46 -7.87
CA ILE A 289 -1.71 -26.65 -7.26
C ILE A 289 -1.58 -27.77 -8.28
N HIS A 290 -0.38 -28.36 -8.36
CA HIS A 290 -0.14 -29.52 -9.20
C HIS A 290 -0.98 -30.71 -8.74
N GLU A 291 -1.61 -31.41 -9.70
CA GLU A 291 -2.61 -32.46 -9.43
C GLU A 291 -2.12 -33.59 -8.52
N THR A 292 -0.84 -33.93 -8.58
CA THR A 292 -0.27 -35.06 -7.81
C THR A 292 -0.23 -34.83 -6.31
N ILE A 293 -0.22 -33.56 -5.87
CA ILE A 293 -0.20 -33.17 -4.45
C ILE A 293 -1.48 -32.45 -4.02
N HIS A 294 -2.42 -32.25 -4.95
CA HIS A 294 -3.59 -31.42 -4.76
C HIS A 294 -4.43 -31.86 -3.55
N ASP A 295 -4.79 -33.11 -3.48
CA ASP A 295 -5.76 -33.60 -2.48
C ASP A 295 -5.13 -33.54 -1.07
N GLU A 296 -3.86 -33.95 -0.93
CA GLU A 296 -3.12 -33.83 0.34
C GLU A 296 -2.93 -32.37 0.76
N PHE A 297 -2.61 -31.49 -0.20
CA PHE A 297 -2.45 -30.06 0.06
C PHE A 297 -3.77 -29.45 0.54
N VAL A 298 -4.89 -29.74 -0.13
CA VAL A 298 -6.23 -29.19 0.22
C VAL A 298 -6.65 -29.65 1.60
N GLU A 299 -6.48 -30.92 1.95
CA GLU A 299 -6.80 -31.46 3.27
C GLU A 299 -6.02 -30.71 4.36
N LYS A 300 -4.69 -30.59 4.21
CA LYS A 300 -3.82 -29.87 5.16
C LYS A 300 -4.17 -28.39 5.23
N LEU A 301 -4.42 -27.73 4.10
CA LEU A 301 -4.82 -26.32 4.04
C LEU A 301 -6.09 -26.08 4.84
N VAL A 302 -7.15 -26.85 4.56
CA VAL A 302 -8.45 -26.72 5.22
C VAL A 302 -8.35 -26.98 6.72
N SER A 303 -7.58 -28.01 7.11
CA SER A 303 -7.32 -28.31 8.53
C SER A 303 -6.63 -27.12 9.22
N THR A 304 -5.60 -26.55 8.58
CA THR A 304 -4.86 -25.39 9.13
C THR A 304 -5.73 -24.16 9.21
N VAL A 305 -6.52 -23.87 8.17
CA VAL A 305 -7.41 -22.69 8.13
C VAL A 305 -8.51 -22.77 9.19
N LYS A 306 -9.09 -23.95 9.41
CA LYS A 306 -10.09 -24.17 10.49
C LYS A 306 -9.51 -23.97 11.89
N ALA A 307 -8.21 -24.16 12.07
CA ALA A 307 -7.52 -23.97 13.35
C ALA A 307 -7.15 -22.52 13.64
N LEU A 308 -7.25 -21.61 12.65
CA LEU A 308 -6.92 -20.19 12.83
C LEU A 308 -7.84 -19.52 13.86
N LYS A 309 -7.25 -18.78 14.78
CA LYS A 309 -7.98 -18.05 15.82
C LYS A 309 -8.43 -16.69 15.28
N VAL A 310 -9.72 -16.60 14.95
CA VAL A 310 -10.37 -15.33 14.66
C VAL A 310 -10.75 -14.66 15.98
N GLY A 311 -10.46 -13.37 16.13
CA GLY A 311 -10.73 -12.68 17.39
C GLY A 311 -10.52 -11.18 17.36
N HIS A 312 -10.69 -10.58 18.53
CA HIS A 312 -10.45 -9.15 18.74
C HIS A 312 -8.98 -8.81 18.42
N ALA A 313 -8.73 -7.77 17.62
CA ALA A 313 -7.39 -7.41 17.12
C ALA A 313 -6.35 -7.17 18.21
N LEU A 314 -6.77 -6.70 19.39
CA LEU A 314 -5.89 -6.43 20.54
C LEU A 314 -5.62 -7.66 21.42
N ASP A 315 -6.25 -8.81 21.17
CA ASP A 315 -5.90 -10.05 21.86
C ASP A 315 -4.63 -10.64 21.22
N GLN A 316 -3.65 -10.92 22.07
CA GLN A 316 -2.34 -11.48 21.63
C GLN A 316 -2.45 -12.86 20.97
N LYS A 317 -3.55 -13.59 21.19
CA LYS A 317 -3.80 -14.91 20.59
C LYS A 317 -4.49 -14.84 19.25
N THR A 318 -5.00 -13.68 18.87
CA THR A 318 -5.68 -13.47 17.58
C THR A 318 -4.69 -13.61 16.43
N GLN A 319 -5.04 -14.45 15.46
CA GLN A 319 -4.29 -14.63 14.21
C GLN A 319 -5.00 -13.95 13.04
N ILE A 320 -6.32 -13.89 13.07
CA ILE A 320 -7.16 -13.22 12.08
C ILE A 320 -8.06 -12.24 12.81
N GLY A 321 -7.96 -10.97 12.49
CA GLY A 321 -8.80 -9.91 13.02
C GLY A 321 -10.14 -9.78 12.30
N PRO A 322 -10.93 -8.75 12.63
CA PRO A 322 -12.18 -8.45 11.93
C PRO A 322 -11.92 -7.94 10.50
N VAL A 323 -12.95 -7.93 9.70
CA VAL A 323 -13.05 -7.14 8.47
C VAL A 323 -13.24 -5.67 8.88
N VAL A 324 -12.63 -4.75 8.13
CA VAL A 324 -12.52 -3.32 8.54
C VAL A 324 -13.86 -2.59 8.70
N SER A 325 -14.88 -2.97 7.96
CA SER A 325 -16.19 -2.30 7.99
C SER A 325 -17.34 -3.25 7.64
N PRO A 326 -18.61 -2.88 7.96
CA PRO A 326 -19.77 -3.67 7.59
C PRO A 326 -19.94 -3.79 6.07
N GLU A 327 -19.62 -2.74 5.30
CA GLU A 327 -19.74 -2.77 3.83
C GLU A 327 -18.74 -3.77 3.22
N GLN A 328 -17.50 -3.81 3.75
CA GLN A 328 -16.50 -4.78 3.31
C GLN A 328 -16.91 -6.20 3.70
N LEU A 329 -17.52 -6.40 4.89
CA LEU A 329 -18.04 -7.71 5.29
C LEU A 329 -19.18 -8.18 4.37
N GLU A 330 -20.10 -7.30 4.02
CA GLU A 330 -21.18 -7.60 3.08
C GLU A 330 -20.65 -7.96 1.68
N GLN A 331 -19.65 -7.21 1.20
CA GLN A 331 -18.96 -7.52 -0.05
C GLN A 331 -18.32 -8.92 0.01
N ASN A 332 -17.63 -9.26 1.10
CA ASN A 332 -17.00 -10.56 1.28
C ASN A 332 -18.04 -11.70 1.23
N LEU A 333 -19.17 -11.56 1.93
CA LEU A 333 -20.26 -12.53 1.90
C LEU A 333 -20.90 -12.64 0.51
N THR A 334 -20.91 -11.55 -0.25
CA THR A 334 -21.38 -11.56 -1.64
C THR A 334 -20.46 -12.41 -2.51
N TYR A 335 -19.12 -12.34 -2.34
CA TYR A 335 -18.19 -13.20 -3.07
C TYR A 335 -18.30 -14.68 -2.69
N ILE A 336 -18.68 -15.01 -1.45
CA ILE A 336 -19.02 -16.39 -1.08
C ILE A 336 -20.21 -16.91 -1.92
N LYS A 337 -21.27 -16.12 -2.04
CA LYS A 337 -22.45 -16.47 -2.85
C LYS A 337 -22.11 -16.59 -4.34
N ILE A 338 -21.25 -15.68 -4.87
CA ILE A 338 -20.79 -15.72 -6.25
C ILE A 338 -20.03 -17.03 -6.51
N GLY A 339 -19.06 -17.40 -5.67
CA GLY A 339 -18.31 -18.64 -5.83
C GLY A 339 -19.21 -19.88 -5.83
N GLN A 340 -20.17 -19.95 -4.92
CA GLN A 340 -21.16 -21.04 -4.88
C GLN A 340 -22.06 -21.07 -6.12
N ALA A 341 -22.48 -19.91 -6.61
CA ALA A 341 -23.31 -19.82 -7.83
C ALA A 341 -22.51 -20.21 -9.10
N GLU A 342 -21.19 -20.05 -9.09
CA GLU A 342 -20.29 -20.54 -10.14
C GLU A 342 -19.90 -22.01 -9.97
N HIS A 343 -20.54 -22.74 -9.04
CA HIS A 343 -20.30 -24.15 -8.71
C HIS A 343 -18.91 -24.43 -8.12
N ALA A 344 -18.25 -23.42 -7.53
CA ALA A 344 -17.08 -23.67 -6.70
C ALA A 344 -17.51 -24.30 -5.37
N GLU A 345 -16.76 -25.28 -4.88
CA GLU A 345 -17.03 -25.99 -3.65
C GLU A 345 -16.44 -25.22 -2.45
N LEU A 346 -17.26 -24.75 -1.53
CA LEU A 346 -16.81 -24.10 -0.29
C LEU A 346 -16.44 -25.17 0.75
N LEU A 347 -15.15 -25.35 1.00
CA LEU A 347 -14.64 -26.38 1.91
C LEU A 347 -14.68 -25.98 3.37
N CYS A 348 -14.56 -24.69 3.67
CA CYS A 348 -14.68 -24.17 5.04
C CYS A 348 -14.94 -22.65 5.03
N GLY A 349 -15.40 -22.13 6.17
CA GLY A 349 -15.56 -20.71 6.46
C GLY A 349 -16.67 -20.03 5.65
N GLY A 350 -16.46 -18.75 5.35
CA GLY A 350 -17.39 -17.96 4.53
C GLY A 350 -18.64 -17.49 5.25
N THR A 351 -18.69 -17.59 6.57
CA THR A 351 -19.79 -17.12 7.41
C THR A 351 -19.34 -16.07 8.41
N THR A 352 -20.26 -15.25 8.88
CA THR A 352 -20.02 -14.37 10.04
C THR A 352 -19.84 -15.19 11.31
N LEU A 353 -19.05 -14.67 12.24
CA LEU A 353 -18.82 -15.28 13.54
C LEU A 353 -19.38 -14.39 14.65
N GLU A 354 -20.12 -14.98 15.58
CA GLU A 354 -20.53 -14.33 16.82
C GLU A 354 -19.44 -14.56 17.87
N LEU A 355 -18.77 -13.48 18.27
CA LEU A 355 -17.72 -13.47 19.29
C LEU A 355 -18.16 -12.63 20.50
N PRO A 356 -17.40 -12.64 21.63
CA PRO A 356 -17.80 -11.91 22.84
C PRO A 356 -18.03 -10.41 22.63
N THR A 357 -17.33 -9.79 21.66
CA THR A 357 -17.59 -8.41 21.22
C THR A 357 -18.34 -8.38 19.91
N LYS A 358 -19.18 -7.37 19.71
CA LYS A 358 -19.86 -7.14 18.42
C LYS A 358 -18.88 -6.52 17.46
N GLY A 359 -18.32 -7.32 16.57
CA GLY A 359 -17.37 -6.88 15.53
C GLY A 359 -17.70 -7.48 14.17
N HIS A 360 -16.92 -7.12 13.17
CA HIS A 360 -17.10 -7.58 11.79
C HIS A 360 -16.29 -8.86 11.50
N PHE A 361 -16.55 -9.92 12.26
CA PHE A 361 -15.78 -11.16 12.19
C PHE A 361 -16.33 -12.12 11.12
N MET A 362 -15.41 -12.66 10.32
CA MET A 362 -15.70 -13.64 9.26
C MET A 362 -14.77 -14.85 9.38
N ALA A 363 -15.32 -16.05 9.28
CA ALA A 363 -14.53 -17.27 9.20
C ALA A 363 -13.75 -17.31 7.88
N PRO A 364 -12.41 -17.51 7.88
CA PRO A 364 -11.61 -17.62 6.68
C PRO A 364 -12.11 -18.74 5.77
N ALA A 365 -12.20 -18.46 4.46
CA ALA A 365 -12.86 -19.32 3.50
C ALA A 365 -11.89 -19.90 2.46
N VAL A 366 -12.08 -21.18 2.14
CA VAL A 366 -11.35 -21.89 1.08
C VAL A 366 -12.35 -22.47 0.11
N PHE A 367 -12.21 -22.10 -1.18
CA PHE A 367 -12.92 -22.73 -2.28
C PHE A 367 -12.03 -23.76 -2.99
N SER A 368 -12.62 -24.88 -3.38
CA SER A 368 -12.05 -25.85 -4.30
C SER A 368 -12.88 -26.01 -5.56
N SER A 369 -12.47 -26.93 -6.44
CA SER A 369 -13.15 -27.20 -7.71
C SER A 369 -13.33 -25.92 -8.55
N THR A 370 -12.36 -24.99 -8.48
CA THR A 370 -12.45 -23.70 -9.18
C THR A 370 -11.70 -23.72 -10.51
N LYS A 371 -12.15 -22.87 -11.43
CA LYS A 371 -11.50 -22.60 -12.72
C LYS A 371 -11.04 -21.15 -12.78
N ASN A 372 -9.95 -20.87 -13.49
CA ASN A 372 -9.38 -19.51 -13.52
C ASN A 372 -10.34 -18.45 -14.07
N ASN A 373 -11.27 -18.81 -14.95
CA ASN A 373 -12.26 -17.88 -15.53
C ASN A 373 -13.44 -17.54 -14.61
N MET A 374 -13.55 -18.13 -13.42
CA MET A 374 -14.56 -17.78 -12.44
C MET A 374 -14.30 -16.37 -11.87
N ARG A 375 -15.35 -15.62 -11.55
CA ARG A 375 -15.25 -14.26 -11.00
C ARG A 375 -14.41 -14.23 -9.73
N ILE A 376 -14.56 -15.21 -8.85
CA ILE A 376 -13.75 -15.35 -7.62
C ILE A 376 -12.25 -15.52 -7.90
N ASN A 377 -11.84 -15.85 -9.14
CA ASN A 377 -10.46 -16.00 -9.58
C ASN A 377 -9.98 -14.86 -10.49
N GLN A 378 -10.87 -13.99 -10.93
CA GLN A 378 -10.54 -12.84 -11.79
C GLN A 378 -10.70 -11.50 -11.07
N GLU A 379 -11.68 -11.37 -10.16
CA GLU A 379 -11.97 -10.13 -9.46
C GLU A 379 -11.24 -10.07 -8.11
N GLU A 380 -10.78 -8.89 -7.71
CA GLU A 380 -10.20 -8.66 -6.38
C GLU A 380 -11.30 -8.71 -5.30
N MET A 381 -11.20 -9.66 -4.37
CA MET A 381 -12.15 -9.80 -3.26
C MET A 381 -11.79 -8.96 -2.04
N PHE A 382 -10.49 -8.82 -1.77
CA PHE A 382 -9.93 -8.10 -0.62
C PHE A 382 -10.45 -8.62 0.73
N ALA A 383 -10.44 -9.93 0.88
CA ALA A 383 -11.18 -10.70 1.88
C ALA A 383 -10.37 -11.89 2.38
N PRO A 384 -10.69 -12.48 3.55
CA PRO A 384 -10.09 -13.73 4.00
C PRO A 384 -10.67 -14.92 3.20
N ILE A 385 -10.55 -14.87 1.88
CA ILE A 385 -11.07 -15.87 0.94
C ILE A 385 -9.98 -16.22 -0.05
N THR A 386 -9.70 -17.50 -0.19
CA THR A 386 -8.81 -18.02 -1.23
C THR A 386 -9.47 -19.16 -2.01
N SER A 387 -9.00 -19.40 -3.22
CA SER A 387 -9.47 -20.47 -4.08
C SER A 387 -8.34 -21.37 -4.51
N VAL A 388 -8.65 -22.63 -4.74
CA VAL A 388 -7.71 -23.67 -5.23
C VAL A 388 -8.06 -24.01 -6.66
N ILE A 389 -7.03 -23.96 -7.53
CA ILE A 389 -7.08 -24.33 -8.95
C ILE A 389 -6.15 -25.50 -9.15
N LYS A 390 -6.66 -26.63 -9.67
CA LYS A 390 -5.88 -27.82 -9.99
C LYS A 390 -5.28 -27.70 -11.40
N VAL A 391 -3.99 -28.05 -11.56
CA VAL A 391 -3.26 -28.05 -12.82
C VAL A 391 -2.44 -29.34 -12.97
N SER A 392 -2.18 -29.75 -14.22
CA SER A 392 -1.48 -31.00 -14.53
C SER A 392 0.03 -30.81 -14.78
N ALA A 393 0.46 -29.59 -15.07
CA ALA A 393 1.84 -29.28 -15.46
C ALA A 393 2.26 -27.87 -15.05
N TYR A 394 3.57 -27.64 -14.99
CA TYR A 394 4.15 -26.32 -14.67
C TYR A 394 3.76 -25.23 -15.70
N GLU A 395 3.74 -25.58 -16.98
CA GLU A 395 3.38 -24.66 -18.07
C GLU A 395 1.93 -24.20 -17.94
N GLU A 396 1.03 -25.10 -17.59
CA GLU A 396 -0.37 -24.79 -17.30
C GLU A 396 -0.48 -23.90 -16.06
N ALA A 397 0.27 -24.19 -14.99
CA ALA A 397 0.32 -23.39 -13.79
C ALA A 397 0.76 -21.95 -14.07
N LEU A 398 1.84 -21.77 -14.83
CA LEU A 398 2.36 -20.46 -15.21
C LEU A 398 1.38 -19.69 -16.12
N SER A 399 0.76 -20.40 -17.07
CA SER A 399 -0.27 -19.80 -17.95
C SER A 399 -1.48 -19.33 -17.14
N CYS A 400 -2.00 -20.18 -16.25
CA CYS A 400 -3.10 -19.84 -15.34
C CYS A 400 -2.74 -18.65 -14.43
N ALA A 401 -1.53 -18.62 -13.87
CA ALA A 401 -1.07 -17.53 -13.02
C ALA A 401 -1.03 -16.18 -13.77
N ASN A 402 -0.60 -16.20 -15.04
CA ASN A 402 -0.50 -15.03 -15.89
C ASN A 402 -1.83 -14.58 -16.54
N ASP A 403 -2.86 -15.42 -16.49
CA ASP A 403 -4.17 -15.14 -17.08
C ASP A 403 -5.04 -14.32 -16.08
N SER A 404 -4.73 -13.05 -16.00
CA SER A 404 -5.39 -12.04 -15.18
C SER A 404 -5.04 -10.64 -15.69
N GLU A 405 -5.92 -9.66 -15.52
CA GLU A 405 -5.59 -8.24 -15.82
C GLU A 405 -4.58 -7.63 -14.83
N PHE A 406 -4.37 -8.29 -13.69
CA PHE A 406 -3.51 -7.85 -12.60
C PHE A 406 -2.09 -8.42 -12.71
N GLY A 407 -1.17 -7.90 -11.87
CA GLY A 407 0.20 -8.37 -11.85
C GLY A 407 1.02 -7.70 -10.76
N LEU A 408 0.54 -7.64 -9.50
CA LEU A 408 1.29 -7.01 -8.40
C LEU A 408 2.36 -7.96 -7.87
N THR A 409 1.94 -9.07 -7.26
CA THR A 409 2.86 -10.08 -6.72
C THR A 409 2.48 -11.48 -7.21
N ALA A 410 3.44 -12.41 -7.17
CA ALA A 410 3.21 -13.83 -7.44
C ALA A 410 4.25 -14.68 -6.73
N ALA A 411 3.90 -15.92 -6.37
CA ALA A 411 4.84 -16.85 -5.76
C ALA A 411 4.82 -18.23 -6.41
N ILE A 412 5.93 -18.95 -6.25
CA ILE A 412 6.04 -20.39 -6.60
C ILE A 412 6.71 -21.13 -5.46
N MET A 413 6.18 -22.30 -5.13
CA MET A 413 6.77 -23.27 -4.22
C MET A 413 7.32 -24.44 -5.02
N THR A 414 8.65 -24.63 -5.06
CA THR A 414 9.35 -25.68 -5.82
C THR A 414 10.77 -25.89 -5.31
N LYS A 415 11.29 -27.11 -5.39
CA LYS A 415 12.71 -27.41 -5.17
C LYS A 415 13.54 -27.34 -6.47
N SER A 416 12.88 -27.21 -7.61
CA SER A 416 13.55 -27.12 -8.91
C SER A 416 14.10 -25.73 -9.18
N LEU A 417 15.43 -25.60 -9.23
CA LEU A 417 16.10 -24.36 -9.61
C LEU A 417 15.72 -23.92 -11.05
N ALA A 418 15.47 -24.87 -11.95
CA ALA A 418 15.06 -24.59 -13.32
C ALA A 418 13.67 -23.93 -13.36
N ARG A 419 12.67 -24.51 -12.66
CA ARG A 419 11.34 -23.92 -12.54
C ARG A 419 11.38 -22.54 -11.86
N ALA A 420 12.15 -22.41 -10.78
CA ALA A 420 12.32 -21.14 -10.06
C ALA A 420 12.85 -20.01 -10.96
N ASN A 421 13.92 -20.27 -11.73
CA ASN A 421 14.51 -19.31 -12.66
C ASN A 421 13.58 -19.00 -13.84
N HIS A 422 12.91 -20.03 -14.39
CA HIS A 422 11.95 -19.84 -15.47
C HIS A 422 10.74 -18.99 -14.99
N PHE A 423 10.18 -19.30 -13.83
CA PHE A 423 9.09 -18.52 -13.21
C PHE A 423 9.49 -17.06 -13.01
N LYS A 424 10.66 -16.79 -12.42
CA LYS A 424 11.16 -15.44 -12.20
C LYS A 424 11.23 -14.63 -13.50
N SER A 425 11.55 -15.25 -14.62
CA SER A 425 11.71 -14.58 -15.92
C SER A 425 10.40 -14.42 -16.69
N HIS A 426 9.41 -15.31 -16.49
CA HIS A 426 8.20 -15.40 -17.31
C HIS A 426 6.92 -15.01 -16.58
N MET A 427 6.95 -14.89 -15.25
CA MET A 427 5.80 -14.40 -14.49
C MET A 427 5.57 -12.92 -14.75
N ARG A 428 4.33 -12.56 -15.10
CA ARG A 428 3.90 -11.18 -15.40
C ARG A 428 3.48 -10.42 -14.15
N ALA A 429 4.30 -10.46 -13.10
CA ALA A 429 4.11 -9.68 -11.89
C ALA A 429 5.29 -8.72 -11.67
N GLY A 430 5.06 -7.65 -10.89
CA GLY A 430 6.11 -6.72 -10.53
C GLY A 430 7.04 -7.25 -9.46
N CYS A 431 6.51 -8.02 -8.49
CA CYS A 431 7.27 -8.69 -7.45
C CYS A 431 7.03 -10.19 -7.53
N VAL A 432 8.10 -11.00 -7.59
CA VAL A 432 8.00 -12.46 -7.68
C VAL A 432 8.80 -13.12 -6.57
N MET A 433 8.20 -14.11 -5.92
CA MET A 433 8.75 -14.83 -4.79
C MET A 433 8.95 -16.31 -5.12
N VAL A 434 10.04 -16.89 -4.63
CA VAL A 434 10.30 -18.32 -4.73
C VAL A 434 10.46 -18.86 -3.31
N ASN A 435 9.64 -19.85 -2.96
CA ASN A 435 9.60 -20.46 -1.62
C ASN A 435 9.38 -19.46 -0.49
N LEU A 436 8.56 -18.43 -0.77
CA LEU A 436 8.16 -17.36 0.15
C LEU A 436 6.69 -17.00 -0.10
N PRO A 437 6.01 -16.39 0.88
CA PRO A 437 4.65 -15.88 0.67
C PRO A 437 4.64 -14.70 -0.32
N THR A 438 3.50 -14.37 -0.91
CA THR A 438 3.32 -13.25 -1.85
C THR A 438 3.45 -11.88 -1.19
N ALA A 439 3.51 -11.80 0.13
CA ALA A 439 3.68 -10.60 0.95
C ALA A 439 5.08 -10.56 1.60
N GLY A 440 5.44 -9.44 2.22
CA GLY A 440 6.71 -9.30 2.94
C GLY A 440 7.81 -8.67 2.10
N THR A 441 7.49 -7.58 1.40
CA THR A 441 8.45 -6.80 0.61
C THR A 441 9.35 -5.94 1.50
N ASP A 442 10.60 -5.72 1.07
CA ASP A 442 11.57 -4.91 1.80
C ASP A 442 11.45 -3.42 1.44
N TYR A 443 11.73 -2.55 2.41
CA TYR A 443 11.56 -1.10 2.29
C TYR A 443 12.58 -0.41 1.36
N HIS A 444 13.72 -1.05 1.10
CA HIS A 444 14.84 -0.48 0.35
C HIS A 444 14.89 -0.89 -1.13
N VAL A 445 13.95 -1.72 -1.56
CA VAL A 445 13.83 -2.19 -2.96
C VAL A 445 12.56 -1.66 -3.61
N PRO A 446 12.54 -1.53 -4.94
CA PRO A 446 11.37 -1.05 -5.66
C PRO A 446 10.15 -1.96 -5.46
N PHE A 447 8.98 -1.34 -5.27
CA PHE A 447 7.69 -1.99 -5.18
C PHE A 447 6.76 -1.50 -6.28
N GLY A 448 5.94 -2.39 -6.79
CA GLY A 448 4.88 -2.10 -7.76
C GLY A 448 4.61 -3.26 -8.69
N GLY A 449 3.51 -3.19 -9.41
CA GLY A 449 2.97 -4.23 -10.25
C GLY A 449 3.08 -3.95 -11.75
N ARG A 450 2.25 -4.68 -12.50
CA ARG A 450 2.03 -4.56 -13.94
C ARG A 450 0.53 -4.60 -14.22
N GLY A 451 0.13 -4.31 -15.44
CA GLY A 451 -1.29 -4.36 -15.86
C GLY A 451 -2.15 -3.41 -15.03
N ALA A 452 -3.31 -3.87 -14.59
CA ALA A 452 -4.23 -3.06 -13.80
C ALA A 452 -3.78 -2.81 -12.34
N SER A 453 -2.71 -3.48 -11.88
CA SER A 453 -2.23 -3.33 -10.50
C SER A 453 -1.42 -2.05 -10.26
N SER A 454 -0.72 -1.53 -11.27
CA SER A 454 0.14 -0.34 -11.08
C SER A 454 0.29 0.46 -12.35
N TYR A 455 0.43 1.78 -12.19
CA TYR A 455 0.74 2.68 -13.30
C TYR A 455 1.68 3.80 -12.84
N GLY A 456 2.66 4.13 -13.68
CA GLY A 456 3.70 5.12 -13.40
C GLY A 456 4.99 4.50 -12.82
N PRO A 457 5.92 5.34 -12.32
CA PRO A 457 7.16 4.89 -11.72
C PRO A 457 6.96 4.01 -10.49
N ARG A 458 7.96 3.19 -10.17
CA ARG A 458 7.92 2.30 -8.98
C ARG A 458 7.94 3.10 -7.68
N GLU A 459 7.28 2.55 -6.66
CA GLU A 459 7.40 3.03 -5.29
C GLU A 459 8.61 2.39 -4.60
N GLN A 460 9.02 2.98 -3.50
CA GLN A 460 10.08 2.52 -2.61
C GLN A 460 11.49 2.41 -3.27
N GLY A 461 12.49 2.15 -2.46
CA GLY A 461 13.87 2.06 -2.91
C GLY A 461 14.34 3.33 -3.64
N HIS A 462 15.48 3.23 -4.29
CA HIS A 462 16.07 4.35 -5.02
C HIS A 462 15.25 4.79 -6.25
N LEU A 463 14.43 3.87 -6.83
CA LEU A 463 13.60 4.20 -8.00
C LEU A 463 12.46 5.17 -7.67
N ALA A 464 12.09 5.33 -6.39
CA ALA A 464 11.10 6.32 -5.99
C ALA A 464 11.45 7.74 -6.46
N GLN A 465 12.74 8.07 -6.60
CA GLN A 465 13.20 9.37 -7.12
C GLN A 465 12.60 9.71 -8.50
N GLU A 466 12.31 8.71 -9.33
CA GLU A 466 11.75 8.93 -10.67
C GLU A 466 10.39 9.61 -10.63
N PHE A 467 9.60 9.29 -9.61
CA PHE A 467 8.31 9.94 -9.42
C PHE A 467 8.41 11.33 -8.78
N TYR A 468 9.23 11.47 -7.74
CA TYR A 468 9.30 12.69 -6.92
C TYR A 468 10.22 13.77 -7.49
N THR A 469 10.87 13.52 -8.63
CA THR A 469 11.77 14.49 -9.27
C THR A 469 11.47 14.66 -10.75
N THR A 470 11.94 15.78 -11.30
CA THR A 470 12.02 16.04 -12.74
C THR A 470 13.48 16.27 -13.14
N VAL A 471 13.82 15.92 -14.38
CA VAL A 471 15.17 16.12 -14.92
C VAL A 471 15.26 17.47 -15.60
N LYS A 472 16.33 18.23 -15.28
CA LYS A 472 16.70 19.47 -15.96
C LYS A 472 18.07 19.30 -16.60
N THR A 473 18.18 19.62 -17.89
CA THR A 473 19.44 19.68 -18.61
C THR A 473 19.85 21.15 -18.79
N ALA A 474 21.01 21.52 -18.28
CA ALA A 474 21.57 22.86 -18.41
C ALA A 474 22.78 22.83 -19.36
N TYR A 475 22.82 23.74 -20.31
CA TYR A 475 23.91 23.94 -21.24
C TYR A 475 24.64 25.21 -20.81
N ILE A 476 25.97 25.11 -20.61
CA ILE A 476 26.82 26.21 -20.14
C ILE A 476 27.87 26.48 -21.19
N GLY A 477 27.82 27.65 -21.81
CA GLY A 477 28.86 28.14 -22.69
C GLY A 477 30.00 28.75 -21.86
N CYS A 478 31.19 28.14 -21.89
CA CYS A 478 32.30 28.53 -21.04
C CYS A 478 33.06 29.79 -21.52
N GLY A 479 32.75 30.30 -22.72
CA GLY A 479 33.47 31.44 -23.31
C GLY A 479 34.93 31.11 -23.65
N SER A 480 35.67 32.08 -24.23
CA SER A 480 37.10 32.01 -24.32
C SER A 480 37.72 32.56 -23.06
N PRO A 481 38.72 31.89 -22.46
CA PRO A 481 39.55 32.52 -21.46
C PRO A 481 40.38 33.61 -22.16
N GLU A 482 39.96 34.86 -22.02
CA GLU A 482 40.79 35.99 -22.43
C GLU A 482 41.81 36.31 -21.34
#